data_0b99c1dad83c7ffafa712bb3d7a75fba
#
_entry.id   0b99c1dad83c7ffafa712bb3d7a75fba
#
_cell.length_a   1.000
_cell.length_b   1.000
_cell.length_c   1.000
_cell.angle_alpha   90.00
_cell.angle_beta   90.00
_cell.angle_gamma   90.00
#
_symmetry.space_group_name_H-M   'P 1'
#
loop_
_entity.id
_entity.type
_entity.pdbx_description
1 polymer ?
#
loop_
_entity_poly.entity_id
_entity_poly.type
_entity_poly.pdbx_seq_one_letter_code
_entity_poly.pdbx_strand_id
1 'polypeptide(L)'
;LYADRLSVNIEIPTVSGLKKLAPEKDHADFIKPMEKVKNEIIQYNSEKKLIKSTPKYAPAGQSTQMIVGATGESDREIMLSANHYYKNYNMKRVYYSGYVPIRNDPRLPSLGSQVPMLRENRLYQTDWLMRFYGFEVNELLNPQFPNLDVEVDPKLSWALRNPQHFPVDINRAEKETLLRIPGVGLKSVSKILNARKYRKL
;
A
#
# COMPACT_ATOMS: atom_id res chain seq x y z
N LEU A 1 3.02 15.60 23.01
CA LEU A 1 3.20 15.55 21.55
C LEU A 1 1.95 16.14 20.91
N TYR A 2 2.13 17.11 19.98
CA TYR A 2 1.00 17.82 19.35
C TYR A 2 0.71 17.31 17.92
N ALA A 3 1.48 16.33 17.43
CA ALA A 3 1.29 15.78 16.09
C ALA A 3 0.24 14.67 16.11
N ASP A 4 -0.73 14.76 15.19
CA ASP A 4 -1.73 13.70 15.00
C ASP A 4 -1.16 12.47 14.30
N ARG A 5 -0.16 12.67 13.43
CA ARG A 5 0.53 11.61 12.68
C ARG A 5 2.03 11.83 12.70
N LEU A 6 2.78 10.74 12.80
CA LEU A 6 4.24 10.74 12.67
C LEU A 6 4.64 10.05 11.36
N SER A 7 5.68 10.55 10.72
CA SER A 7 6.25 9.94 9.51
C SER A 7 7.74 9.69 9.69
N VAL A 8 8.14 8.48 9.34
CA VAL A 8 9.55 8.11 9.13
C VAL A 8 9.64 7.64 7.69
N ASN A 9 10.27 8.44 6.84
CA ASN A 9 10.31 8.16 5.40
C ASN A 9 11.48 7.24 5.07
N ILE A 10 11.18 6.09 4.47
CA ILE A 10 12.20 5.13 4.02
C ILE A 10 12.83 5.54 2.68
N GLU A 11 12.15 6.41 1.92
CA GLU A 11 12.54 6.94 0.62
C GLU A 11 12.76 5.86 -0.44
N ILE A 12 13.79 5.03 -0.32
CA ILE A 12 14.10 3.97 -1.29
C ILE A 12 13.59 2.62 -0.79
N PRO A 13 12.69 1.95 -1.55
CA PRO A 13 11.99 0.75 -1.09
C PRO A 13 12.86 -0.51 -1.00
N THR A 14 14.02 -0.55 -1.71
CA THR A 14 14.90 -1.72 -1.78
C THR A 14 16.25 -1.46 -1.12
N VAL A 15 16.82 -2.50 -0.50
CA VAL A 15 18.17 -2.42 0.12
C VAL A 15 19.24 -2.10 -0.94
N SER A 16 19.16 -2.72 -2.11
CA SER A 16 20.10 -2.49 -3.21
C SER A 16 20.03 -1.05 -3.73
N GLY A 17 18.82 -0.51 -3.89
CA GLY A 17 18.60 0.87 -4.28
C GLY A 17 19.13 1.86 -3.26
N LEU A 18 18.86 1.62 -1.96
CA LEU A 18 19.35 2.47 -0.88
C LEU A 18 20.89 2.50 -0.86
N LYS A 19 21.54 1.35 -0.93
CA LYS A 19 23.02 1.27 -0.98
C LYS A 19 23.61 1.96 -2.20
N LYS A 20 22.92 1.93 -3.34
CA LYS A 20 23.37 2.61 -4.56
C LYS A 20 23.32 4.13 -4.43
N LEU A 21 22.28 4.69 -3.80
CA LEU A 21 22.01 6.14 -3.76
C LEU A 21 22.52 6.80 -2.49
N ALA A 22 22.44 6.10 -1.36
CA ALA A 22 22.81 6.60 -0.02
C ALA A 22 23.54 5.51 0.76
N PRO A 23 24.79 5.16 0.38
CA PRO A 23 25.54 4.05 0.97
C PRO A 23 25.82 4.21 2.47
N GLU A 24 25.73 5.44 2.98
CA GLU A 24 25.88 5.79 4.40
C GLU A 24 24.62 5.47 5.23
N LYS A 25 23.47 5.18 4.59
CA LYS A 25 22.21 4.85 5.26
C LYS A 25 21.96 3.35 5.27
N ASP A 26 21.29 2.88 6.33
CA ASP A 26 20.77 1.52 6.41
C ASP A 26 19.26 1.57 6.67
N HIS A 27 18.52 0.59 6.15
CA HIS A 27 17.10 0.43 6.48
C HIS A 27 16.88 0.25 7.99
N ALA A 28 17.83 -0.33 8.70
CA ALA A 28 17.82 -0.46 10.16
C ALA A 28 17.68 0.90 10.88
N ASP A 29 18.22 1.97 10.30
CA ASP A 29 18.13 3.32 10.86
C ASP A 29 16.69 3.86 10.86
N PHE A 30 15.86 3.44 9.91
CA PHE A 30 14.45 3.80 9.83
C PHE A 30 13.57 2.89 10.69
N ILE A 31 13.97 1.62 10.85
CA ILE A 31 13.21 0.62 11.59
C ILE A 31 13.10 0.97 13.07
N LYS A 32 14.19 1.33 13.73
CA LYS A 32 14.20 1.67 15.17
C LYS A 32 13.21 2.79 15.52
N PRO A 33 13.19 3.95 14.83
CA PRO A 33 12.18 4.97 15.07
C PRO A 33 10.75 4.49 14.82
N MET A 34 10.52 3.68 13.76
CA MET A 34 9.19 3.14 13.45
C MET A 34 8.68 2.20 14.55
N GLU A 35 9.54 1.33 15.07
CA GLU A 35 9.21 0.45 16.20
C GLU A 35 8.89 1.23 17.45
N LYS A 36 9.68 2.27 17.77
CA LYS A 36 9.41 3.15 18.89
C LYS A 36 8.03 3.78 18.78
N VAL A 37 7.71 4.38 17.62
CA VAL A 37 6.39 4.99 17.37
C VAL A 37 5.27 3.96 17.47
N LYS A 38 5.45 2.75 16.92
CA LYS A 38 4.49 1.65 17.04
C LYS A 38 4.20 1.31 18.50
N ASN A 39 5.25 1.13 19.31
CA ASN A 39 5.13 0.76 20.73
C ASN A 39 4.45 1.85 21.55
N GLU A 40 4.81 3.11 21.35
CA GLU A 40 4.16 4.26 21.96
C GLU A 40 2.66 4.37 21.61
N ILE A 41 2.29 4.09 20.36
CA ILE A 41 0.88 4.05 19.93
C ILE A 41 0.13 2.90 20.62
N ILE A 42 0.75 1.72 20.75
CA ILE A 42 0.15 0.57 21.42
C ILE A 42 -0.04 0.89 22.90
N GLN A 43 0.97 1.44 23.55
CA GLN A 43 0.91 1.85 24.95
C GLN A 43 -0.20 2.89 25.17
N TYR A 44 -0.23 3.96 24.38
CA TYR A 44 -1.27 4.98 24.43
C TYR A 44 -2.68 4.38 24.32
N ASN A 45 -2.89 3.47 23.36
CA ASN A 45 -4.20 2.85 23.17
C ASN A 45 -4.62 1.95 24.34
N SER A 46 -3.65 1.33 25.04
CA SER A 46 -3.88 0.51 26.22
C SER A 46 -4.22 1.40 27.43
N GLU A 47 -3.43 2.45 27.67
CA GLU A 47 -3.64 3.39 28.77
C GLU A 47 -4.96 4.15 28.64
N LYS A 48 -5.32 4.58 27.44
CA LYS A 48 -6.57 5.29 27.16
C LYS A 48 -7.82 4.48 27.49
N LYS A 49 -7.75 3.14 27.45
CA LYS A 49 -8.85 2.27 27.87
C LYS A 49 -9.09 2.34 29.40
N LEU A 50 -8.03 2.59 30.17
CA LEU A 50 -8.05 2.66 31.62
C LEU A 50 -8.25 4.09 32.09
N ILE A 51 -7.56 5.05 31.51
CA ILE A 51 -7.51 6.46 31.93
C ILE A 51 -7.96 7.34 30.76
N LYS A 52 -9.16 7.91 30.85
CA LYS A 52 -9.73 8.76 29.77
C LYS A 52 -8.92 10.03 29.49
N SER A 53 -8.22 10.54 30.50
CA SER A 53 -7.39 11.76 30.44
C SER A 53 -5.98 11.52 29.87
N THR A 54 -5.62 10.29 29.45
CA THR A 54 -4.32 9.99 28.87
C THR A 54 -3.99 10.94 27.71
N PRO A 55 -2.84 11.62 27.72
CA PRO A 55 -2.43 12.53 26.64
C PRO A 55 -2.38 11.82 25.29
N LYS A 56 -2.90 12.46 24.26
CA LYS A 56 -2.92 11.88 22.89
C LYS A 56 -1.50 11.69 22.37
N TYR A 57 -1.22 10.50 21.81
CA TYR A 57 0.02 10.21 21.10
C TYR A 57 -0.30 9.70 19.69
N ALA A 58 0.04 10.48 18.68
CA ALA A 58 -0.13 10.17 17.26
C ALA A 58 -1.47 9.43 16.94
N PRO A 59 -2.64 10.00 17.26
CA PRO A 59 -3.93 9.30 17.14
C PRO A 59 -4.27 8.89 15.70
N ALA A 60 -3.71 9.57 14.69
CA ALA A 60 -3.82 9.17 13.28
C ALA A 60 -2.73 8.18 12.83
N GLY A 61 -1.89 7.70 13.79
CA GLY A 61 -0.89 6.66 13.56
C GLY A 61 0.38 7.15 12.88
N GLN A 62 1.13 6.20 12.32
CA GLN A 62 2.36 6.51 11.58
C GLN A 62 2.21 6.25 10.08
N SER A 63 3.05 6.93 9.31
CA SER A 63 3.15 6.82 7.86
C SER A 63 4.61 6.77 7.41
N THR A 64 4.81 6.36 6.16
CA THR A 64 6.10 6.44 5.47
C THR A 64 5.89 6.90 4.03
N GLN A 65 6.97 7.29 3.37
CA GLN A 65 6.98 7.66 1.95
C GLN A 65 8.05 6.84 1.23
N MET A 66 7.72 6.42 0.02
CA MET A 66 8.62 5.77 -0.94
C MET A 66 8.72 6.60 -2.21
N ILE A 67 9.94 6.77 -2.71
CA ILE A 67 10.22 7.37 -4.01
C ILE A 67 10.18 6.24 -5.04
N VAL A 68 9.36 6.42 -6.07
CA VAL A 68 9.12 5.45 -7.12
C VAL A 68 9.93 5.79 -8.36
N GLY A 69 10.67 4.83 -8.90
CA GLY A 69 11.40 4.99 -10.16
C GLY A 69 12.72 5.76 -10.04
N ALA A 70 13.25 5.97 -8.84
CA ALA A 70 14.60 6.48 -8.64
C ALA A 70 15.65 5.39 -8.87
N THR A 71 15.29 4.13 -8.65
CA THR A 71 16.10 2.95 -8.91
C THR A 71 15.35 1.99 -9.84
N GLY A 72 15.91 0.85 -10.16
CA GLY A 72 15.29 -0.11 -11.09
C GLY A 72 14.27 -1.05 -10.45
N GLU A 73 13.69 -0.67 -9.31
CA GLU A 73 12.70 -1.48 -8.60
C GLU A 73 11.40 -1.68 -9.38
N SER A 74 10.88 -2.89 -9.32
CA SER A 74 9.55 -3.24 -9.83
C SER A 74 8.44 -2.77 -8.89
N ASP A 75 7.22 -2.62 -9.41
CA ASP A 75 6.04 -2.32 -8.58
C ASP A 75 5.78 -3.43 -7.55
N ARG A 76 6.14 -4.68 -7.88
CA ARG A 76 6.07 -5.79 -6.94
C ARG A 76 6.97 -5.60 -5.73
N GLU A 77 8.23 -5.17 -5.92
CA GLU A 77 9.15 -4.90 -4.81
C GLU A 77 8.66 -3.75 -3.95
N ILE A 78 8.14 -2.68 -4.57
CA ILE A 78 7.52 -1.55 -3.85
C ILE A 78 6.35 -2.04 -2.99
N MET A 79 5.44 -2.85 -3.56
CA MET A 79 4.25 -3.31 -2.84
C MET A 79 4.56 -4.37 -1.77
N LEU A 80 5.57 -5.21 -1.98
CA LEU A 80 6.07 -6.12 -0.95
C LEU A 80 6.66 -5.34 0.22
N SER A 81 7.44 -4.31 -0.05
CA SER A 81 7.98 -3.41 0.97
C SER A 81 6.85 -2.70 1.73
N ALA A 82 5.87 -2.13 1.03
CA ALA A 82 4.70 -1.50 1.65
C ALA A 82 3.93 -2.47 2.56
N ASN A 83 3.65 -3.70 2.08
CA ASN A 83 2.98 -4.74 2.84
C ASN A 83 3.75 -5.12 4.12
N HIS A 84 5.09 -5.21 4.02
CA HIS A 84 5.96 -5.43 5.17
C HIS A 84 5.77 -4.34 6.24
N TYR A 85 5.74 -3.07 5.86
CA TYR A 85 5.55 -1.96 6.79
C TYR A 85 4.14 -1.93 7.39
N TYR A 86 3.11 -2.24 6.62
CA TYR A 86 1.75 -2.37 7.15
C TYR A 86 1.65 -3.49 8.19
N LYS A 87 2.18 -4.67 7.90
CA LYS A 87 2.08 -5.85 8.77
C LYS A 87 2.93 -5.72 10.03
N ASN A 88 4.16 -5.22 9.92
CA ASN A 88 5.12 -5.26 11.03
C ASN A 88 5.17 -3.97 11.86
N TYR A 89 4.89 -2.81 11.25
CA TYR A 89 5.04 -1.51 11.94
C TYR A 89 3.72 -0.78 12.15
N ASN A 90 2.57 -1.44 11.91
CA ASN A 90 1.24 -0.84 12.10
C ASN A 90 1.08 0.49 11.35
N MET A 91 1.66 0.60 10.16
CA MET A 91 1.53 1.77 9.33
C MET A 91 0.06 2.05 8.98
N LYS A 92 -0.33 3.32 8.98
CA LYS A 92 -1.65 3.75 8.52
C LYS A 92 -1.65 4.17 7.06
N ARG A 93 -0.50 4.62 6.54
CA ARG A 93 -0.36 5.07 5.16
C ARG A 93 1.07 4.91 4.67
N VAL A 94 1.22 4.42 3.46
CA VAL A 94 2.42 4.55 2.64
C VAL A 94 2.11 5.54 1.53
N TYR A 95 3.00 6.52 1.33
CA TYR A 95 2.92 7.47 0.24
C TYR A 95 3.89 7.04 -0.86
N TYR A 96 3.42 7.09 -2.10
CA TYR A 96 4.19 6.80 -3.29
C TYR A 96 4.39 8.10 -4.05
N SER A 97 5.63 8.48 -4.31
CA SER A 97 6.00 9.73 -4.97
C SER A 97 6.95 9.42 -6.13
N GLY A 98 6.53 9.73 -7.35
CA GLY A 98 7.38 9.54 -8.53
C GLY A 98 8.65 10.37 -8.44
N TYR A 99 9.77 9.78 -8.81
CA TYR A 99 11.04 10.49 -8.89
C TYR A 99 10.99 11.54 -10.00
N VAL A 100 11.42 12.76 -9.67
CA VAL A 100 11.56 13.87 -10.63
C VAL A 100 13.05 14.20 -10.77
N PRO A 101 13.66 14.00 -11.95
CA PRO A 101 15.04 14.34 -12.18
C PRO A 101 15.27 15.85 -12.12
N ILE A 102 16.19 16.29 -11.25
CA ILE A 102 16.54 17.72 -11.09
C ILE A 102 17.91 18.01 -11.72
N ARG A 103 18.82 17.05 -11.68
CA ARG A 103 20.20 17.17 -12.19
C ARG A 103 20.67 15.83 -12.76
N ASN A 104 21.70 15.90 -13.60
CA ASN A 104 22.37 14.69 -14.08
C ASN A 104 23.18 14.04 -12.95
N ASP A 105 22.84 12.82 -12.62
CA ASP A 105 23.61 11.92 -11.78
C ASP A 105 23.57 10.53 -12.44
N PRO A 106 24.71 9.89 -12.75
CA PRO A 106 24.75 8.62 -13.48
C PRO A 106 24.11 7.47 -12.70
N ARG A 107 23.84 7.64 -11.40
CA ARG A 107 23.16 6.65 -10.55
C ARG A 107 21.64 6.73 -10.67
N LEU A 108 21.10 7.84 -11.18
CA LEU A 108 19.69 8.20 -11.24
C LEU A 108 19.18 8.21 -12.69
N PRO A 109 17.88 8.12 -12.92
CA PRO A 109 17.31 8.32 -14.24
C PRO A 109 17.64 9.69 -14.83
N SER A 110 17.83 9.74 -16.16
CA SER A 110 18.23 10.96 -16.89
C SER A 110 17.19 12.08 -16.80
N LEU A 111 17.64 13.31 -17.02
CA LEU A 111 16.72 14.45 -17.14
C LEU A 111 15.68 14.19 -18.24
N GLY A 112 14.41 14.48 -17.92
CA GLY A 112 13.29 14.21 -18.83
C GLY A 112 12.61 12.84 -18.65
N SER A 113 13.25 11.87 -17.99
CA SER A 113 12.59 10.62 -17.62
C SER A 113 11.77 10.81 -16.33
N GLN A 114 10.50 11.17 -16.50
CA GLN A 114 9.59 11.27 -15.35
C GLN A 114 8.80 9.97 -15.17
N VAL A 115 8.55 9.61 -13.91
CA VAL A 115 7.62 8.54 -13.59
C VAL A 115 6.21 8.99 -14.00
N PRO A 116 5.48 8.22 -14.83
CA PRO A 116 4.13 8.57 -15.19
C PRO A 116 3.25 8.68 -13.93
N MET A 117 2.47 9.74 -13.80
CA MET A 117 1.50 9.93 -12.71
C MET A 117 0.53 8.74 -12.60
N LEU A 118 0.20 8.10 -13.74
CA LEU A 118 -0.60 6.88 -13.77
C LEU A 118 0.02 5.74 -12.99
N ARG A 119 1.36 5.57 -13.00
CA ARG A 119 2.04 4.54 -12.20
C ARG A 119 1.84 4.77 -10.71
N GLU A 120 1.98 6.02 -10.24
CA GLU A 120 1.68 6.37 -8.84
C GLU A 120 0.23 6.04 -8.48
N ASN A 121 -0.71 6.43 -9.34
CA ASN A 121 -2.14 6.13 -9.15
C ASN A 121 -2.41 4.62 -9.08
N ARG A 122 -1.75 3.81 -9.94
CA ARG A 122 -1.87 2.34 -9.90
C ARG A 122 -1.31 1.74 -8.62
N LEU A 123 -0.20 2.27 -8.10
CA LEU A 123 0.34 1.87 -6.79
C LEU A 123 -0.65 2.19 -5.66
N TYR A 124 -1.26 3.38 -5.64
CA TYR A 124 -2.31 3.72 -4.67
C TYR A 124 -3.55 2.84 -4.80
N GLN A 125 -3.98 2.49 -6.02
CA GLN A 125 -5.08 1.55 -6.23
C GLN A 125 -4.75 0.15 -5.69
N THR A 126 -3.54 -0.34 -5.96
CA THR A 126 -3.04 -1.63 -5.45
C THR A 126 -2.97 -1.63 -3.93
N ASP A 127 -2.42 -0.58 -3.31
CA ASP A 127 -2.40 -0.38 -1.86
C ASP A 127 -3.82 -0.46 -1.26
N TRP A 128 -4.79 0.18 -1.92
CA TRP A 128 -6.18 0.16 -1.51
C TRP A 128 -6.79 -1.25 -1.58
N LEU A 129 -6.52 -2.00 -2.64
CA LEU A 129 -6.99 -3.38 -2.80
C LEU A 129 -6.42 -4.29 -1.69
N MET A 130 -5.14 -4.14 -1.37
CA MET A 130 -4.51 -4.91 -0.29
C MET A 130 -5.12 -4.59 1.08
N ARG A 131 -5.28 -3.32 1.39
CA ARG A 131 -5.70 -2.89 2.73
C ARG A 131 -7.17 -3.08 3.02
N PHE A 132 -8.04 -2.99 2.01
CA PHE A 132 -9.48 -2.94 2.22
C PHE A 132 -10.27 -4.02 1.48
N TYR A 133 -9.69 -4.68 0.47
CA TYR A 133 -10.35 -5.70 -0.32
C TYR A 133 -9.81 -7.11 -0.08
N GLY A 134 -8.78 -7.24 0.76
CA GLY A 134 -8.20 -8.52 1.11
C GLY A 134 -7.40 -9.18 -0.02
N PHE A 135 -6.84 -8.38 -0.94
CA PHE A 135 -5.90 -8.89 -1.92
C PHE A 135 -4.50 -9.04 -1.30
N GLU A 136 -3.83 -10.13 -1.63
CA GLU A 136 -2.40 -10.27 -1.34
C GLU A 136 -1.55 -9.71 -2.49
N VAL A 137 -0.32 -9.26 -2.17
CA VAL A 137 0.59 -8.73 -3.21
C VAL A 137 0.78 -9.71 -4.35
N ASN A 138 0.98 -10.99 -4.02
CA ASN A 138 1.25 -12.03 -5.01
C ASN A 138 0.05 -12.38 -5.89
N GLU A 139 -1.18 -12.01 -5.51
CA GLU A 139 -2.36 -12.11 -6.38
C GLU A 139 -2.31 -11.02 -7.47
N LEU A 140 -1.95 -9.79 -7.09
CA LEU A 140 -1.93 -8.63 -7.97
C LEU A 140 -0.66 -8.55 -8.82
N LEU A 141 0.49 -8.86 -8.22
CA LEU A 141 1.82 -8.78 -8.80
C LEU A 141 2.61 -10.06 -8.48
N ASN A 142 3.22 -10.66 -9.47
CA ASN A 142 4.02 -11.87 -9.33
C ASN A 142 5.30 -11.78 -10.20
N PRO A 143 6.22 -12.75 -10.16
CA PRO A 143 7.44 -12.70 -10.94
C PRO A 143 7.24 -12.60 -12.47
N GLN A 144 6.11 -13.11 -13.00
CA GLN A 144 5.77 -13.02 -14.43
C GLN A 144 5.19 -11.65 -14.80
N PHE A 145 4.49 -11.00 -13.84
CA PHE A 145 3.88 -9.68 -13.98
C PHE A 145 4.33 -8.79 -12.81
N PRO A 146 5.62 -8.35 -12.80
CA PRO A 146 6.17 -7.60 -11.67
C PRO A 146 5.75 -6.13 -11.63
N ASN A 147 5.25 -5.60 -12.73
CA ASN A 147 4.83 -4.21 -12.85
C ASN A 147 3.34 -4.10 -13.12
N LEU A 148 2.73 -3.02 -12.60
CA LEU A 148 1.33 -2.69 -12.83
C LEU A 148 1.12 -2.23 -14.28
N ASP A 149 -0.02 -2.59 -14.83
CA ASP A 149 -0.47 -2.04 -16.09
C ASP A 149 -0.89 -0.58 -15.89
N VAL A 150 -0.39 0.32 -16.71
CA VAL A 150 -0.76 1.74 -16.64
C VAL A 150 -2.11 2.02 -17.28
N GLU A 151 -2.50 1.25 -18.30
CA GLU A 151 -3.77 1.41 -19.03
C GLU A 151 -4.94 0.79 -18.27
N VAL A 152 -4.72 -0.37 -17.64
CA VAL A 152 -5.75 -1.14 -16.96
C VAL A 152 -5.61 -1.03 -15.45
N ASP A 153 -6.71 -0.82 -14.73
CA ASP A 153 -6.66 -0.79 -13.26
C ASP A 153 -6.27 -2.16 -12.67
N PRO A 154 -5.60 -2.19 -11.50
CA PRO A 154 -5.04 -3.42 -10.94
C PRO A 154 -6.06 -4.52 -10.69
N LYS A 155 -7.30 -4.17 -10.34
CA LYS A 155 -8.36 -5.14 -10.08
C LYS A 155 -8.88 -5.76 -11.38
N LEU A 156 -9.07 -4.96 -12.42
CA LEU A 156 -9.44 -5.46 -13.74
C LEU A 156 -8.31 -6.29 -14.34
N SER A 157 -7.06 -5.84 -14.23
CA SER A 157 -5.87 -6.59 -14.66
C SER A 157 -5.81 -7.97 -13.99
N TRP A 158 -6.08 -8.03 -12.67
CA TRP A 158 -6.19 -9.31 -11.96
C TRP A 158 -7.31 -10.19 -12.53
N ALA A 159 -8.50 -9.64 -12.74
CA ALA A 159 -9.65 -10.40 -13.23
C ALA A 159 -9.42 -10.98 -14.64
N LEU A 160 -8.79 -10.21 -15.53
CA LEU A 160 -8.43 -10.66 -16.87
C LEU A 160 -7.43 -11.83 -16.87
N ARG A 161 -6.54 -11.87 -15.88
CA ARG A 161 -5.58 -12.97 -15.69
C ARG A 161 -6.17 -14.17 -14.94
N ASN A 162 -7.38 -14.03 -14.38
CA ASN A 162 -8.03 -15.05 -13.57
C ASN A 162 -9.48 -15.31 -14.03
N PRO A 163 -9.73 -15.61 -15.32
CA PRO A 163 -11.06 -15.78 -15.89
C PRO A 163 -11.84 -16.92 -15.23
N GLN A 164 -11.15 -17.91 -14.64
CA GLN A 164 -11.75 -19.04 -13.94
C GLN A 164 -12.59 -18.64 -12.71
N HIS A 165 -12.42 -17.44 -12.18
CA HIS A 165 -13.23 -16.91 -11.08
C HIS A 165 -14.55 -16.29 -11.54
N PHE A 166 -14.82 -16.24 -12.85
CA PHE A 166 -15.98 -15.59 -13.44
C PHE A 166 -16.77 -16.54 -14.34
N PRO A 167 -18.10 -16.41 -14.42
CA PRO A 167 -18.96 -15.42 -13.75
C PRO A 167 -19.14 -15.71 -12.26
N VAL A 168 -19.46 -14.67 -11.47
CA VAL A 168 -19.73 -14.77 -10.03
C VAL A 168 -21.23 -14.71 -9.76
N ASP A 169 -21.79 -15.72 -9.06
CA ASP A 169 -23.17 -15.66 -8.59
C ASP A 169 -23.27 -14.73 -7.36
N ILE A 170 -23.81 -13.54 -7.55
CA ILE A 170 -23.94 -12.52 -6.51
C ILE A 170 -24.85 -12.92 -5.35
N ASN A 171 -25.75 -13.90 -5.58
CA ASN A 171 -26.66 -14.40 -4.55
C ASN A 171 -25.98 -15.36 -3.57
N ARG A 172 -24.89 -16.02 -4.01
CA ARG A 172 -24.20 -17.06 -3.23
C ARG A 172 -22.80 -16.70 -2.81
N ALA A 173 -22.11 -15.88 -3.63
CA ALA A 173 -20.70 -15.59 -3.42
C ALA A 173 -20.41 -14.92 -2.06
N GLU A 174 -19.30 -15.30 -1.46
CA GLU A 174 -18.78 -14.68 -0.24
C GLU A 174 -18.34 -13.22 -0.50
N LYS A 175 -18.26 -12.44 0.57
CA LYS A 175 -17.88 -11.01 0.52
C LYS A 175 -16.56 -10.80 -0.23
N GLU A 176 -15.58 -11.62 0.04
CA GLU A 176 -14.23 -11.57 -0.54
C GLU A 176 -14.27 -11.80 -2.05
N THR A 177 -15.08 -12.75 -2.52
CA THR A 177 -15.31 -13.03 -3.94
C THR A 177 -16.02 -11.85 -4.63
N LEU A 178 -17.05 -11.29 -3.99
CA LEU A 178 -17.74 -10.10 -4.52
C LEU A 178 -16.79 -8.90 -4.64
N LEU A 179 -15.87 -8.73 -3.70
CA LEU A 179 -14.86 -7.66 -3.73
C LEU A 179 -13.83 -7.83 -4.87
N ARG A 180 -13.71 -9.02 -5.45
CA ARG A 180 -12.83 -9.27 -6.60
C ARG A 180 -13.45 -8.90 -7.95
N ILE A 181 -14.77 -8.68 -8.01
CA ILE A 181 -15.45 -8.29 -9.26
C ILE A 181 -15.04 -6.85 -9.66
N PRO A 182 -14.51 -6.63 -10.87
CA PRO A 182 -14.21 -5.29 -11.36
C PRO A 182 -15.43 -4.37 -11.29
N GLY A 183 -15.24 -3.11 -10.90
CA GLY A 183 -16.31 -2.14 -10.72
C GLY A 183 -17.14 -2.31 -9.43
N VAL A 184 -17.05 -3.43 -8.74
CA VAL A 184 -17.79 -3.67 -7.48
C VAL A 184 -16.95 -3.26 -6.28
N GLY A 185 -17.37 -2.23 -5.55
CA GLY A 185 -16.67 -1.70 -4.37
C GLY A 185 -17.33 -2.11 -3.06
N LEU A 186 -16.71 -1.73 -1.94
CA LEU A 186 -17.17 -2.03 -0.58
C LEU A 186 -18.65 -1.66 -0.35
N LYS A 187 -19.06 -0.48 -0.83
CA LYS A 187 -20.45 -0.04 -0.70
C LYS A 187 -21.41 -0.91 -1.51
N SER A 188 -21.04 -1.29 -2.74
CA SER A 188 -21.84 -2.16 -3.60
C SER A 188 -21.96 -3.56 -2.98
N VAL A 189 -20.86 -4.12 -2.50
CA VAL A 189 -20.87 -5.41 -1.80
C VAL A 189 -21.78 -5.38 -0.56
N SER A 190 -21.69 -4.33 0.26
CA SER A 190 -22.58 -4.18 1.42
C SER A 190 -24.06 -4.16 1.00
N LYS A 191 -24.41 -3.46 -0.09
CA LYS A 191 -25.78 -3.43 -0.62
C LYS A 191 -26.22 -4.80 -1.13
N ILE A 192 -25.38 -5.51 -1.89
CA ILE A 192 -25.66 -6.88 -2.37
C ILE A 192 -25.91 -7.82 -1.19
N LEU A 193 -24.99 -7.85 -0.22
CA LEU A 193 -25.11 -8.72 0.96
C LEU A 193 -26.39 -8.44 1.79
N ASN A 194 -26.81 -7.18 1.87
CA ASN A 194 -28.05 -6.84 2.55
C ASN A 194 -29.28 -7.20 1.71
N ALA A 195 -29.30 -6.86 0.42
CA ALA A 195 -30.48 -7.05 -0.43
C ALA A 195 -30.81 -8.55 -0.62
N ARG A 196 -29.80 -9.41 -0.80
CA ARG A 196 -29.99 -10.86 -0.99
C ARG A 196 -30.54 -11.61 0.23
N LYS A 197 -30.57 -10.95 1.43
CA LYS A 197 -31.25 -11.53 2.61
C LYS A 197 -32.76 -11.56 2.47
N TYR A 198 -33.32 -10.68 1.65
CA TYR A 198 -34.76 -10.49 1.54
C TYR A 198 -35.32 -10.97 0.21
N ARG A 199 -34.51 -11.01 -0.83
CA ARG A 199 -34.91 -11.46 -2.17
C ARG A 199 -33.71 -11.92 -2.97
N LYS A 200 -33.94 -12.82 -3.92
CA LYS A 200 -32.97 -13.17 -4.96
C LYS A 200 -32.74 -11.95 -5.88
N LEU A 201 -31.49 -11.62 -6.16
CA LEU A 201 -31.08 -10.53 -7.06
C LEU A 201 -30.92 -11.04 -8.48
#